data_71810982fbdf6247993ff81e6c6f35ae
#
_entry.id   71810982fbdf6247993ff81e6c6f35ae
#
_cell.length_a   1.000
_cell.length_b   1.000
_cell.length_c   1.000
_cell.angle_alpha   90.00
_cell.angle_beta   90.00
_cell.angle_gamma   90.00
#
_symmetry.space_group_name_H-M   'P 1'
#
loop_
_entity.id
_entity.type
_entity.pdbx_description
1 polymer ?
#
loop_
_entity_poly.entity_id
_entity_poly.type
_entity_poly.pdbx_seq_one_letter_code
_entity_poly.pdbx_strand_id
1 'polypeptide(L)'
;NVMAAEVKQEKLAVLALGDSLTAGFGVQEEESFPSRLQLKIDQFNLGYKVINAGVSGDTTAGGVRRIEWLMKHKPNIVILALGANDGLRGLSIKEMRTNLETMIRISHNNNAKVLLAGMKALPNYGEDYQVKFEAVYSDLAKKYDLILLPFLLEGVAGVREYTRPDGLHPTASGYKIVADLVWRYLHPMLRK
;
A
#
# COMPACT_ATOMS: atom_id res chain seq x y z
N ASN A 1 -39.73 -28.74 -3.78
CA ASN A 1 -38.33 -28.42 -4.06
C ASN A 1 -38.16 -26.91 -3.93
N VAL A 2 -37.78 -26.48 -2.74
CA VAL A 2 -37.34 -25.06 -2.52
C VAL A 2 -35.86 -25.05 -2.90
N MET A 3 -35.53 -24.50 -4.06
CA MET A 3 -34.15 -24.17 -4.40
C MET A 3 -33.68 -23.10 -3.42
N ALA A 4 -32.83 -23.49 -2.48
CA ALA A 4 -32.11 -22.54 -1.65
C ALA A 4 -31.25 -21.66 -2.58
N ALA A 5 -31.63 -20.38 -2.71
CA ALA A 5 -30.79 -19.41 -3.37
C ALA A 5 -29.48 -19.33 -2.57
N GLU A 6 -28.36 -19.74 -3.15
CA GLU A 6 -27.04 -19.48 -2.59
C GLU A 6 -26.91 -17.96 -2.42
N VAL A 7 -27.00 -17.50 -1.18
CA VAL A 7 -26.65 -16.12 -0.83
C VAL A 7 -25.15 -15.99 -1.11
N LYS A 8 -24.81 -15.41 -2.25
CA LYS A 8 -23.44 -15.11 -2.65
C LYS A 8 -22.88 -14.14 -1.60
N GLN A 9 -22.16 -14.68 -0.63
CA GLN A 9 -21.55 -13.87 0.43
C GLN A 9 -20.63 -12.85 -0.23
N GLU A 10 -20.97 -11.56 -0.07
CA GLU A 10 -20.19 -10.47 -0.66
C GLU A 10 -18.76 -10.56 -0.09
N LYS A 11 -17.78 -10.78 -0.94
CA LYS A 11 -16.38 -10.91 -0.51
C LYS A 11 -15.94 -9.58 0.10
N LEU A 12 -15.30 -9.65 1.26
CA LEU A 12 -14.63 -8.51 1.85
C LEU A 12 -13.50 -8.02 0.91
N ALA A 13 -13.13 -6.74 0.97
CA ALA A 13 -12.14 -6.20 0.06
C ALA A 13 -10.97 -5.53 0.78
N VAL A 14 -9.77 -5.77 0.25
CA VAL A 14 -8.53 -5.06 0.56
C VAL A 14 -8.16 -4.22 -0.67
N LEU A 15 -8.11 -2.92 -0.52
CA LEU A 15 -7.68 -1.99 -1.56
C LEU A 15 -6.20 -1.66 -1.38
N ALA A 16 -5.35 -2.02 -2.32
CA ALA A 16 -3.96 -1.61 -2.35
C ALA A 16 -3.83 -0.31 -3.16
N LEU A 17 -3.81 0.83 -2.46
CA LEU A 17 -3.69 2.16 -3.04
C LEU A 17 -2.22 2.59 -3.03
N GLY A 18 -1.61 2.71 -4.20
CA GLY A 18 -0.19 2.99 -4.30
C GLY A 18 0.25 3.49 -5.67
N ASP A 19 1.55 3.46 -5.88
CA ASP A 19 2.24 3.86 -7.09
C ASP A 19 2.76 2.66 -7.91
N SER A 20 3.90 2.81 -8.57
CA SER A 20 4.55 1.74 -9.35
C SER A 20 4.93 0.52 -8.52
N LEU A 21 5.25 0.70 -7.23
CA LEU A 21 5.57 -0.39 -6.31
C LEU A 21 4.35 -1.28 -6.04
N THR A 22 3.16 -0.70 -6.02
CA THR A 22 1.89 -1.42 -5.87
C THR A 22 1.41 -1.99 -7.20
N ALA A 23 1.54 -1.21 -8.30
CA ALA A 23 1.18 -1.68 -9.64
C ALA A 23 1.95 -2.91 -10.09
N GLY A 24 3.18 -3.12 -9.59
CA GLY A 24 4.06 -4.19 -10.03
C GLY A 24 4.88 -3.80 -11.25
N PHE A 25 5.39 -2.55 -11.28
CA PHE A 25 6.20 -2.08 -12.38
C PHE A 25 7.41 -3.00 -12.65
N GLY A 26 7.53 -3.42 -13.90
CA GLY A 26 8.68 -4.19 -14.39
C GLY A 26 8.62 -5.70 -14.12
N VAL A 27 7.48 -6.20 -13.64
CA VAL A 27 7.19 -7.64 -13.46
C VAL A 27 5.82 -7.98 -14.05
N GLN A 28 5.50 -9.28 -14.13
CA GLN A 28 4.17 -9.72 -14.53
C GLN A 28 3.13 -9.38 -13.44
N GLU A 29 1.87 -9.26 -13.81
CA GLU A 29 0.79 -8.90 -12.87
C GLU A 29 0.72 -9.85 -11.67
N GLU A 30 0.89 -11.15 -11.92
CA GLU A 30 0.86 -12.21 -10.89
C GLU A 30 2.03 -12.10 -9.89
N GLU A 31 3.11 -11.42 -10.29
CA GLU A 31 4.30 -11.22 -9.48
C GLU A 31 4.24 -9.98 -8.59
N SER A 32 3.26 -9.10 -8.82
CA SER A 32 3.03 -7.92 -7.98
C SER A 32 2.70 -8.32 -6.54
N PHE A 33 3.00 -7.45 -5.56
CA PHE A 33 2.69 -7.81 -4.17
C PHE A 33 1.19 -7.94 -3.91
N PRO A 34 0.28 -7.14 -4.52
CA PRO A 34 -1.17 -7.34 -4.32
C PRO A 34 -1.65 -8.71 -4.84
N SER A 35 -1.17 -9.16 -6.00
CA SER A 35 -1.52 -10.49 -6.51
C SER A 35 -0.99 -11.61 -5.61
N ARG A 36 0.23 -11.48 -5.08
CA ARG A 36 0.79 -12.42 -4.12
C ARG A 36 0.06 -12.42 -2.78
N LEU A 37 -0.46 -11.29 -2.33
CA LEU A 37 -1.33 -11.21 -1.15
C LEU A 37 -2.65 -11.96 -1.40
N GLN A 38 -3.23 -11.84 -2.60
CA GLN A 38 -4.43 -12.61 -2.95
C GLN A 38 -4.20 -14.11 -2.83
N LEU A 39 -3.08 -14.61 -3.34
CA LEU A 39 -2.73 -16.05 -3.21
C LEU A 39 -2.65 -16.49 -1.74
N LYS A 40 -2.07 -15.67 -0.87
CA LYS A 40 -2.00 -15.96 0.58
C LYS A 40 -3.39 -15.95 1.22
N ILE A 41 -4.21 -14.96 0.90
CA ILE A 41 -5.60 -14.85 1.39
C ILE A 41 -6.41 -16.08 0.98
N ASP A 42 -6.27 -16.53 -0.27
CA ASP A 42 -6.97 -17.71 -0.79
C ASP A 42 -6.46 -19.01 -0.12
N GLN A 43 -5.15 -19.12 0.09
CA GLN A 43 -4.55 -20.28 0.80
C GLN A 43 -5.10 -20.44 2.22
N PHE A 44 -5.37 -19.32 2.91
CA PHE A 44 -5.94 -19.34 4.26
C PHE A 44 -7.47 -19.25 4.30
N ASN A 45 -8.15 -19.27 3.14
CA ASN A 45 -9.62 -19.19 3.01
C ASN A 45 -10.25 -18.01 3.77
N LEU A 46 -9.62 -16.84 3.71
CA LEU A 46 -10.02 -15.66 4.49
C LEU A 46 -11.15 -14.83 3.85
N GLY A 47 -11.55 -15.13 2.62
CA GLY A 47 -12.74 -14.54 1.99
C GLY A 47 -12.59 -13.08 1.55
N TYR A 48 -11.37 -12.55 1.43
CA TYR A 48 -11.11 -11.21 0.91
C TYR A 48 -10.71 -11.23 -0.56
N LYS A 49 -11.08 -10.16 -1.27
CA LYS A 49 -10.56 -9.84 -2.60
C LYS A 49 -9.57 -8.68 -2.47
N VAL A 50 -8.38 -8.83 -3.05
CA VAL A 50 -7.40 -7.76 -3.16
C VAL A 50 -7.63 -6.99 -4.46
N ILE A 51 -7.73 -5.66 -4.37
CA ILE A 51 -7.89 -4.75 -5.51
C ILE A 51 -6.57 -3.99 -5.64
N ASN A 52 -5.87 -4.21 -6.74
CA ASN A 52 -4.67 -3.45 -7.07
C ASN A 52 -5.07 -2.09 -7.66
N ALA A 53 -4.86 -1.02 -6.90
CA ALA A 53 -5.06 0.36 -7.31
C ALA A 53 -3.73 1.12 -7.37
N GLY A 54 -2.66 0.44 -7.76
CA GLY A 54 -1.37 1.05 -8.06
C GLY A 54 -1.38 1.79 -9.40
N VAL A 55 -0.82 2.99 -9.42
CA VAL A 55 -0.63 3.80 -10.63
C VAL A 55 0.82 4.27 -10.69
N SER A 56 1.58 3.79 -11.68
CA SER A 56 3.00 4.15 -11.82
C SER A 56 3.20 5.66 -11.92
N GLY A 57 4.14 6.18 -11.14
CA GLY A 57 4.45 7.60 -11.08
C GLY A 57 3.53 8.44 -10.20
N ASP A 58 2.51 7.84 -9.59
CA ASP A 58 1.55 8.57 -8.76
C ASP A 58 2.21 9.14 -7.49
N THR A 59 1.81 10.35 -7.14
CA THR A 59 2.17 11.04 -5.91
C THR A 59 1.02 10.95 -4.90
N THR A 60 1.23 11.43 -3.69
CA THR A 60 0.15 11.54 -2.71
C THR A 60 -1.00 12.42 -3.21
N ALA A 61 -0.71 13.49 -3.97
CA ALA A 61 -1.74 14.32 -4.61
C ALA A 61 -2.56 13.53 -5.65
N GLY A 62 -1.93 12.61 -6.39
CA GLY A 62 -2.61 11.71 -7.30
C GLY A 62 -3.57 10.77 -6.57
N GLY A 63 -3.13 10.22 -5.45
CA GLY A 63 -3.97 9.39 -4.60
C GLY A 63 -5.22 10.11 -4.11
N VAL A 64 -5.09 11.36 -3.65
CA VAL A 64 -6.24 12.18 -3.22
C VAL A 64 -7.27 12.35 -4.33
N ARG A 65 -6.85 12.55 -5.59
CA ARG A 65 -7.77 12.76 -6.71
C ARG A 65 -8.64 11.54 -7.04
N ARG A 66 -8.24 10.34 -6.63
CA ARG A 66 -8.93 9.09 -7.01
C ARG A 66 -9.48 8.27 -5.85
N ILE A 67 -9.13 8.59 -4.60
CA ILE A 67 -9.54 7.78 -3.46
C ILE A 67 -11.07 7.72 -3.29
N GLU A 68 -11.79 8.83 -3.46
CA GLU A 68 -13.25 8.85 -3.32
C GLU A 68 -13.93 7.90 -4.33
N TRP A 69 -13.42 7.87 -5.56
CA TRP A 69 -13.91 6.93 -6.56
C TRP A 69 -13.58 5.48 -6.18
N LEU A 70 -12.40 5.23 -5.63
CA LEU A 70 -11.98 3.91 -5.17
C LEU A 70 -12.82 3.40 -3.99
N MET A 71 -13.33 4.29 -3.14
CA MET A 71 -14.24 3.90 -2.05
C MET A 71 -15.54 3.27 -2.52
N LYS A 72 -15.93 3.42 -3.79
CA LYS A 72 -17.08 2.71 -4.40
C LYS A 72 -16.92 1.19 -4.36
N HIS A 73 -15.70 0.69 -4.26
CA HIS A 73 -15.42 -0.74 -4.06
C HIS A 73 -15.71 -1.21 -2.63
N LYS A 74 -16.10 -0.30 -1.72
CA LYS A 74 -16.40 -0.58 -0.30
C LYS A 74 -15.31 -1.41 0.39
N PRO A 75 -14.02 -0.99 0.31
CA PRO A 75 -12.95 -1.75 0.93
C PRO A 75 -13.11 -1.79 2.45
N ASN A 76 -12.80 -2.94 3.04
CA ASN A 76 -12.74 -3.10 4.50
C ASN A 76 -11.38 -2.67 5.04
N ILE A 77 -10.34 -2.78 4.20
CA ILE A 77 -8.97 -2.41 4.52
C ILE A 77 -8.38 -1.68 3.31
N VAL A 78 -7.69 -0.57 3.57
CA VAL A 78 -6.88 0.15 2.59
C VAL A 78 -5.41 -0.01 2.99
N ILE A 79 -4.61 -0.59 2.11
CA ILE A 79 -3.14 -0.51 2.19
C ILE A 79 -2.76 0.78 1.48
N LEU A 80 -2.34 1.79 2.24
CA LEU A 80 -1.94 3.10 1.71
C LEU A 80 -0.42 3.14 1.57
N ALA A 81 0.05 3.00 0.33
CA ALA A 81 1.46 2.90 -0.04
C ALA A 81 1.85 3.99 -1.07
N LEU A 82 1.78 5.24 -0.66
CA LEU A 82 2.12 6.42 -1.45
C LEU A 82 3.13 7.31 -0.74
N GLY A 83 3.82 8.14 -1.50
CA GLY A 83 4.82 9.10 -1.05
C GLY A 83 6.21 8.90 -1.65
N ALA A 84 6.50 7.72 -2.23
CA ALA A 84 7.80 7.47 -2.86
C ALA A 84 8.11 8.49 -3.96
N ASN A 85 7.15 8.80 -4.82
CA ASN A 85 7.32 9.80 -5.89
C ASN A 85 7.39 11.24 -5.36
N ASP A 86 6.72 11.53 -4.25
CA ASP A 86 6.89 12.82 -3.55
C ASP A 86 8.34 12.98 -3.09
N GLY A 87 8.91 11.96 -2.45
CA GLY A 87 10.30 11.93 -2.01
C GLY A 87 11.30 11.97 -3.15
N LEU A 88 11.09 11.21 -4.24
CA LEU A 88 11.97 11.21 -5.43
C LEU A 88 12.04 12.57 -6.11
N ARG A 89 10.93 13.32 -6.08
CA ARG A 89 10.82 14.65 -6.71
C ARG A 89 11.11 15.82 -5.75
N GLY A 90 11.43 15.53 -4.48
CA GLY A 90 11.66 16.55 -3.47
C GLY A 90 10.47 17.47 -3.22
N LEU A 91 9.24 16.91 -3.32
CA LEU A 91 8.03 17.69 -3.13
C LEU A 91 7.83 18.09 -1.66
N SER A 92 6.92 19.04 -1.42
CA SER A 92 6.60 19.55 -0.10
C SER A 92 6.15 18.43 0.86
N ILE A 93 6.91 18.23 1.94
CA ILE A 93 6.58 17.29 3.01
C ILE A 93 5.25 17.67 3.68
N LYS A 94 4.97 18.97 3.82
CA LYS A 94 3.71 19.47 4.37
C LYS A 94 2.52 19.06 3.52
N GLU A 95 2.63 19.19 2.20
CA GLU A 95 1.58 18.78 1.27
C GLU A 95 1.41 17.25 1.25
N MET A 96 2.51 16.50 1.23
CA MET A 96 2.50 15.04 1.33
C MET A 96 1.78 14.58 2.60
N ARG A 97 2.08 15.19 3.75
CA ARG A 97 1.38 14.91 5.02
C ARG A 97 -0.11 15.18 4.90
N THR A 98 -0.51 16.33 4.39
CA THR A 98 -1.92 16.71 4.20
C THR A 98 -2.64 15.74 3.28
N ASN A 99 -2.00 15.33 2.19
CA ASN A 99 -2.57 14.37 1.23
C ASN A 99 -2.77 12.98 1.85
N LEU A 100 -1.76 12.45 2.54
CA LEU A 100 -1.86 11.16 3.25
C LEU A 100 -2.96 11.21 4.32
N GLU A 101 -2.99 12.28 5.11
CA GLU A 101 -4.01 12.49 6.13
C GLU A 101 -5.43 12.54 5.54
N THR A 102 -5.60 13.21 4.41
CA THR A 102 -6.88 13.27 3.68
C THR A 102 -7.32 11.87 3.26
N MET A 103 -6.42 11.06 2.71
CA MET A 103 -6.75 9.68 2.30
C MET A 103 -7.08 8.79 3.50
N ILE A 104 -6.40 8.94 4.62
CA ILE A 104 -6.70 8.22 5.87
C ILE A 104 -8.12 8.57 6.34
N ARG A 105 -8.46 9.86 6.40
CA ARG A 105 -9.78 10.33 6.83
C ARG A 105 -10.90 9.84 5.90
N ILE A 106 -10.71 9.90 4.59
CA ILE A 106 -11.69 9.39 3.62
C ILE A 106 -11.88 7.88 3.81
N SER A 107 -10.81 7.12 4.02
CA SER A 107 -10.90 5.68 4.30
C SER A 107 -11.70 5.41 5.58
N HIS A 108 -11.40 6.08 6.68
CA HIS A 108 -12.13 5.94 7.96
C HIS A 108 -13.60 6.34 7.85
N ASN A 109 -13.91 7.42 7.13
CA ASN A 109 -15.28 7.86 6.89
C ASN A 109 -16.10 6.84 6.08
N ASN A 110 -15.42 5.97 5.33
CA ASN A 110 -16.02 4.84 4.60
C ASN A 110 -15.90 3.51 5.37
N ASN A 111 -15.63 3.54 6.67
CA ASN A 111 -15.49 2.38 7.55
C ASN A 111 -14.35 1.42 7.15
N ALA A 112 -13.37 1.88 6.39
CA ALA A 112 -12.19 1.10 6.05
C ALA A 112 -11.08 1.30 7.10
N LYS A 113 -10.45 0.21 7.54
CA LYS A 113 -9.21 0.27 8.31
C LYS A 113 -8.05 0.62 7.37
N VAL A 114 -7.02 1.28 7.89
CA VAL A 114 -5.85 1.65 7.10
C VAL A 114 -4.60 0.94 7.62
N LEU A 115 -3.89 0.26 6.71
CA LEU A 115 -2.51 -0.16 6.87
C LEU A 115 -1.65 0.87 6.14
N LEU A 116 -0.91 1.68 6.89
CA LEU A 116 -0.02 2.69 6.31
C LEU A 116 1.35 2.07 6.03
N ALA A 117 1.79 2.11 4.77
CA ALA A 117 3.11 1.65 4.36
C ALA A 117 4.06 2.83 4.19
N GLY A 118 5.07 2.91 5.05
CA GLY A 118 6.07 3.95 5.03
C GLY A 118 7.10 3.78 3.93
N MET A 119 7.74 4.88 3.57
CA MET A 119 8.85 4.95 2.62
C MET A 119 10.01 5.75 3.23
N LYS A 120 11.19 5.63 2.61
CA LYS A 120 12.36 6.43 2.92
C LYS A 120 12.71 7.32 1.74
N ALA A 121 13.10 8.58 2.02
CA ALA A 121 13.60 9.46 0.99
C ALA A 121 15.07 9.17 0.68
N LEU A 122 15.47 9.41 -0.58
CA LEU A 122 16.87 9.35 -0.98
C LEU A 122 17.66 10.52 -0.38
N PRO A 123 19.00 10.38 -0.21
CA PRO A 123 19.81 11.39 0.45
C PRO A 123 20.05 12.69 -0.37
N ASN A 124 19.65 12.71 -1.63
CA ASN A 124 19.90 13.82 -2.55
C ASN A 124 19.26 15.17 -2.16
N TYR A 125 18.26 15.17 -1.27
CA TYR A 125 17.65 16.38 -0.72
C TYR A 125 18.10 16.70 0.71
N GLY A 126 19.11 15.97 1.21
CA GLY A 126 19.73 16.17 2.53
C GLY A 126 19.03 15.45 3.67
N GLU A 127 19.77 15.33 4.79
CA GLU A 127 19.34 14.55 5.96
C GLU A 127 18.07 15.15 6.62
N ASP A 128 17.96 16.47 6.70
CA ASP A 128 16.78 17.13 7.27
C ASP A 128 15.51 16.78 6.51
N TYR A 129 15.58 16.71 5.18
CA TYR A 129 14.45 16.26 4.36
C TYR A 129 14.11 14.78 4.62
N GLN A 130 15.11 13.90 4.69
CA GLN A 130 14.91 12.47 4.95
C GLN A 130 14.20 12.25 6.29
N VAL A 131 14.70 12.87 7.36
CA VAL A 131 14.13 12.76 8.71
C VAL A 131 12.68 13.23 8.73
N LYS A 132 12.40 14.40 8.17
CA LYS A 132 11.04 14.97 8.11
C LYS A 132 10.11 14.14 7.24
N PHE A 133 10.60 13.59 6.12
CA PHE A 133 9.84 12.72 5.24
C PHE A 133 9.40 11.43 5.95
N GLU A 134 10.33 10.73 6.59
CA GLU A 134 10.04 9.49 7.31
C GLU A 134 9.11 9.73 8.51
N ALA A 135 9.28 10.85 9.21
CA ALA A 135 8.45 11.22 10.35
C ALA A 135 6.96 11.39 10.01
N VAL A 136 6.62 11.74 8.75
CA VAL A 136 5.22 11.88 8.33
C VAL A 136 4.45 10.59 8.59
N TYR A 137 5.01 9.45 8.26
CA TYR A 137 4.34 8.15 8.41
C TYR A 137 4.13 7.77 9.88
N SER A 138 5.17 7.88 10.70
CA SER A 138 5.08 7.57 12.12
C SER A 138 4.14 8.51 12.88
N ASP A 139 4.16 9.80 12.55
CA ASP A 139 3.27 10.79 13.15
C ASP A 139 1.80 10.54 12.79
N LEU A 140 1.50 10.25 11.53
CA LEU A 140 0.15 9.94 11.08
C LEU A 140 -0.35 8.61 11.66
N ALA A 141 0.51 7.59 11.71
CA ALA A 141 0.17 6.32 12.34
C ALA A 141 -0.18 6.51 13.82
N LYS A 142 0.60 7.30 14.56
CA LYS A 142 0.33 7.63 15.96
C LYS A 142 -0.96 8.46 16.12
N LYS A 143 -1.16 9.46 15.27
CA LYS A 143 -2.33 10.37 15.33
C LYS A 143 -3.64 9.63 15.12
N TYR A 144 -3.66 8.66 14.21
CA TYR A 144 -4.87 7.93 13.81
C TYR A 144 -4.93 6.49 14.31
N ASP A 145 -4.02 6.10 15.19
CA ASP A 145 -3.91 4.72 15.74
C ASP A 145 -3.88 3.66 14.63
N LEU A 146 -3.01 3.88 13.63
CA LEU A 146 -2.89 3.00 12.47
C LEU A 146 -1.82 1.93 12.70
N ILE A 147 -2.01 0.79 12.04
CA ILE A 147 -0.92 -0.16 11.83
C ILE A 147 0.03 0.46 10.79
N LEU A 148 1.30 0.62 11.17
CA LEU A 148 2.37 1.12 10.34
C LEU A 148 3.30 -0.02 9.93
N LEU A 149 3.45 -0.24 8.63
CA LEU A 149 4.59 -0.92 8.04
C LEU A 149 5.69 0.14 7.84
N PRO A 150 6.77 0.15 8.62
CA PRO A 150 7.70 1.30 8.67
C PRO A 150 8.39 1.60 7.33
N PHE A 151 8.76 0.55 6.59
CA PHE A 151 9.42 0.69 5.29
C PHE A 151 9.00 -0.44 4.34
N LEU A 152 8.26 -0.09 3.29
CA LEU A 152 7.69 -1.04 2.32
C LEU A 152 8.77 -1.91 1.62
N LEU A 153 9.96 -1.35 1.39
CA LEU A 153 11.07 -2.02 0.71
C LEU A 153 12.13 -2.58 1.67
N GLU A 154 11.77 -2.84 2.93
CA GLU A 154 12.66 -3.47 3.90
C GLU A 154 13.15 -4.83 3.37
N GLY A 155 14.46 -5.05 3.38
CA GLY A 155 15.10 -6.26 2.87
C GLY A 155 15.22 -6.34 1.33
N VAL A 156 14.73 -5.33 0.60
CA VAL A 156 14.77 -5.25 -0.86
C VAL A 156 15.63 -4.10 -1.34
N ALA A 157 15.39 -2.89 -0.83
CA ALA A 157 16.11 -1.69 -1.26
C ALA A 157 17.62 -1.84 -1.07
N GLY A 158 18.37 -1.55 -2.15
CA GLY A 158 19.82 -1.65 -2.15
C GLY A 158 20.39 -3.07 -2.25
N VAL A 159 19.56 -4.10 -2.28
CA VAL A 159 19.98 -5.49 -2.50
C VAL A 159 19.92 -5.80 -3.98
N ARG A 160 21.08 -6.01 -4.62
CA ARG A 160 21.22 -6.18 -6.07
C ARG A 160 20.34 -7.29 -6.66
N GLU A 161 20.17 -8.39 -5.94
CA GLU A 161 19.34 -9.53 -6.37
C GLU A 161 17.84 -9.17 -6.39
N TYR A 162 17.43 -8.28 -5.49
CA TYR A 162 16.01 -7.94 -5.28
C TYR A 162 15.59 -6.60 -5.86
N THR A 163 16.57 -5.81 -6.37
CA THR A 163 16.36 -4.50 -6.96
C THR A 163 16.75 -4.50 -8.42
N ARG A 164 15.89 -3.95 -9.29
CA ARG A 164 16.15 -3.78 -10.72
C ARG A 164 17.34 -2.82 -10.95
N PRO A 165 17.93 -2.81 -12.17
CA PRO A 165 19.03 -1.90 -12.50
C PRO A 165 18.74 -0.41 -12.30
N ASP A 166 17.47 0.00 -12.27
CA ASP A 166 17.08 1.38 -11.97
C ASP A 166 17.31 1.80 -10.50
N GLY A 167 17.62 0.84 -9.63
CA GLY A 167 17.89 1.09 -8.21
C GLY A 167 16.66 1.40 -7.38
N LEU A 168 15.44 1.35 -7.96
CA LEU A 168 14.20 1.77 -7.32
C LEU A 168 13.17 0.65 -7.21
N HIS A 169 12.96 -0.09 -8.29
CA HIS A 169 11.89 -1.08 -8.38
C HIS A 169 12.38 -2.49 -8.03
N PRO A 170 11.57 -3.27 -7.30
CA PRO A 170 11.89 -4.67 -7.01
C PRO A 170 11.92 -5.54 -8.28
N THR A 171 12.74 -6.59 -8.25
CA THR A 171 12.61 -7.75 -9.14
C THR A 171 11.40 -8.61 -8.71
N ALA A 172 11.05 -9.64 -9.49
CA ALA A 172 10.02 -10.62 -9.09
C ALA A 172 10.33 -11.26 -7.72
N SER A 173 11.60 -11.58 -7.45
CA SER A 173 12.05 -12.07 -6.14
C SER A 173 11.93 -11.01 -5.05
N GLY A 174 12.23 -9.74 -5.37
CA GLY A 174 12.03 -8.61 -4.47
C GLY A 174 10.56 -8.41 -4.11
N TYR A 175 9.63 -8.49 -5.07
CA TYR A 175 8.19 -8.39 -4.80
C TYR A 175 7.65 -9.54 -3.94
N LYS A 176 8.26 -10.72 -4.00
CA LYS A 176 7.94 -11.80 -3.06
C LYS A 176 8.25 -11.40 -1.63
N ILE A 177 9.42 -10.78 -1.39
CA ILE A 177 9.82 -10.27 -0.06
C ILE A 177 8.86 -9.16 0.39
N VAL A 178 8.53 -8.22 -0.50
CA VAL A 178 7.55 -7.16 -0.21
C VAL A 178 6.20 -7.76 0.19
N ALA A 179 5.70 -8.74 -0.57
CA ALA A 179 4.43 -9.40 -0.26
C ALA A 179 4.46 -10.11 1.10
N ASP A 180 5.55 -10.82 1.43
CA ASP A 180 5.72 -11.48 2.73
C ASP A 180 5.80 -10.47 3.87
N LEU A 181 6.44 -9.33 3.64
CA LEU A 181 6.51 -8.23 4.61
C LEU A 181 5.13 -7.61 4.84
N VAL A 182 4.43 -7.21 3.78
CA VAL A 182 3.07 -6.64 3.89
C VAL A 182 2.12 -7.63 4.57
N TRP A 183 2.23 -8.93 4.26
CA TRP A 183 1.42 -9.99 4.86
C TRP A 183 1.52 -10.01 6.39
N ARG A 184 2.71 -9.81 6.96
CA ARG A 184 2.91 -9.80 8.43
C ARG A 184 2.05 -8.74 9.12
N TYR A 185 1.84 -7.60 8.46
CA TYR A 185 1.05 -6.48 9.01
C TYR A 185 -0.43 -6.58 8.62
N LEU A 186 -0.74 -7.11 7.44
CA LEU A 186 -2.10 -7.25 6.94
C LEU A 186 -2.86 -8.41 7.61
N HIS A 187 -2.21 -9.57 7.75
CA HIS A 187 -2.87 -10.79 8.22
C HIS A 187 -3.61 -10.63 9.56
N PRO A 188 -3.05 -9.94 10.59
CA PRO A 188 -3.77 -9.69 11.84
C PRO A 188 -5.02 -8.81 11.69
N MET A 189 -5.13 -8.04 10.60
CA MET A 189 -6.30 -7.17 10.33
C MET A 189 -7.43 -7.94 9.64
N LEU A 190 -7.13 -9.08 9.02
CA LEU A 190 -8.13 -9.90 8.32
C LEU A 190 -8.97 -10.68 9.35
N ARG A 191 -10.27 -10.67 9.15
CA ARG A 191 -11.20 -11.49 9.98
C ARG A 191 -11.10 -12.95 9.53
N LYS A 192 -11.12 -13.86 10.51
CA LYS A 192 -11.30 -15.29 10.25
C LYS A 192 -12.76 -15.60 10.04
#